data_32824580b9995219f631d5e0d3eec643
#
_entry.id   32824580b9995219f631d5e0d3eec643
#
_cell.length_a   1.000
_cell.length_b   1.000
_cell.length_c   1.000
_cell.angle_alpha   90.00
_cell.angle_beta   90.00
_cell.angle_gamma   90.00
#
_symmetry.space_group_name_H-M   'P 1'
#
loop_
_entity.id
_entity.type
_entity.pdbx_description
1 polymer ?
#
loop_
_entity_poly.entity_id
_entity_poly.type
_entity_poly.pdbx_seq_one_letter_code
_entity_poly.pdbx_strand_id
1 'polypeptide(L)'
;AYLLDYNDLENSGFGSHFGIQYLVDKRIAGQVGFDDKLPQISQNKYGVNIDINRFQVWNKTGYIFKGKPYQSIGLMNQFTYHKQNSFFGFRNYFGEQKTYYSNLIFESIFGNTNHKYKTGASFLYDDYNEDYLAQNFQRTETVPGLFFEYTLTGLKYTLVAGSRVDFHNLAGTQFTPRINFKYDFSPKTIVRLSAGKGFRTANVFAESQQFFASNRTLEIIDNQGKIYGLKPEIAWNYGISLQQEFKLFGRKATWVTDFFRTDFQNQVLADLENPQKIVFYNLNGKSFANSLQTQLDFSPAKNLDLRLAYKYYDVEADFQSGRKEVPFMAKNRGFFNAAYSTKKEGKDNFWTFDTTLQFVGKQRIPYTQSNPQNLQLPEFSDSYMTLNAQVAYQFNKHIRAYFGGENLTGYQQTNPILDAQNPFGNYFDGGMVYAPIMPANLYVGLDVNF
;
A
#
# COMPACT_ATOMS: atom_id res chain seq x y z
N ALA A 1 -13.88 7.30 -16.92
CA ALA A 1 -14.86 7.01 -15.86
C ALA A 1 -15.80 8.21 -15.73
N TYR A 2 -17.09 8.03 -16.00
CA TYR A 2 -18.08 9.06 -15.75
C TYR A 2 -18.58 8.88 -14.30
N LEU A 3 -18.25 9.83 -13.43
CA LEU A 3 -18.81 9.96 -12.09
C LEU A 3 -20.05 10.85 -12.22
N LEU A 4 -21.23 10.28 -12.05
CA LEU A 4 -22.44 11.06 -11.74
C LEU A 4 -22.41 11.33 -10.23
N ASP A 5 -22.38 12.60 -9.86
CA ASP A 5 -22.29 13.02 -8.47
C ASP A 5 -23.65 12.84 -7.77
N TYR A 6 -23.65 12.26 -6.58
CA TYR A 6 -24.83 11.83 -5.81
C TYR A 6 -25.43 12.98 -4.98
N ASN A 7 -24.91 14.19 -5.10
CA ASN A 7 -25.28 15.32 -4.23
C ASN A 7 -26.59 16.04 -4.57
N ASP A 8 -27.28 15.67 -5.65
CA ASP A 8 -28.46 16.41 -6.14
C ASP A 8 -29.81 15.77 -5.82
N LEU A 9 -29.87 14.75 -4.95
CA LEU A 9 -31.16 14.18 -4.54
C LEU A 9 -31.68 14.90 -3.30
N GLU A 10 -32.58 15.84 -3.49
CA GLU A 10 -33.34 16.49 -2.42
C GLU A 10 -34.02 15.45 -1.50
N ASN A 11 -33.39 15.18 -0.34
CA ASN A 11 -33.90 14.47 0.85
C ASN A 11 -34.55 13.08 0.69
N SER A 12 -34.76 12.57 -0.51
CA SER A 12 -35.25 11.19 -0.76
C SER A 12 -35.11 10.81 -2.22
N GLY A 13 -34.87 9.52 -2.50
CA GLY A 13 -34.88 9.04 -3.87
C GLY A 13 -33.93 7.87 -4.15
N PHE A 14 -33.94 7.48 -5.42
CA PHE A 14 -33.12 6.41 -5.95
C PHE A 14 -31.95 7.01 -6.74
N GLY A 15 -30.75 6.50 -6.50
CA GLY A 15 -29.56 6.86 -7.26
C GLY A 15 -28.76 5.63 -7.66
N SER A 16 -28.14 5.68 -8.83
CA SER A 16 -27.28 4.61 -9.30
C SER A 16 -26.05 5.18 -10.01
N HIS A 17 -24.89 4.63 -9.69
CA HIS A 17 -23.61 4.90 -10.34
C HIS A 17 -23.11 3.61 -10.99
N PHE A 18 -22.56 3.77 -12.19
CA PHE A 18 -22.01 2.65 -12.94
C PHE A 18 -20.66 3.06 -13.52
N GLY A 19 -19.68 2.16 -13.48
CA GLY A 19 -18.37 2.38 -14.08
C GLY A 19 -17.81 1.15 -14.74
N ILE A 20 -17.07 1.37 -15.82
CA ILE A 20 -16.29 0.37 -16.52
C ILE A 20 -14.86 0.85 -16.61
N GLN A 21 -13.91 -0.02 -16.33
CA GLN A 21 -12.50 0.25 -16.51
C GLN A 21 -11.84 -0.93 -17.24
N TYR A 22 -11.05 -0.59 -18.23
CA TYR A 22 -10.16 -1.54 -18.90
C TYR A 22 -8.74 -1.02 -18.83
N LEU A 23 -7.82 -1.86 -18.37
CA LEU A 23 -6.40 -1.54 -18.26
C LEU A 23 -5.60 -2.60 -19.00
N VAL A 24 -4.70 -2.13 -19.84
CA VAL A 24 -3.60 -2.93 -20.41
C VAL A 24 -2.31 -2.29 -19.93
N ASP A 25 -1.47 -3.04 -19.25
CA ASP A 25 -0.14 -2.60 -18.83
C ASP A 25 0.88 -3.62 -19.31
N LYS A 26 1.90 -3.14 -19.98
CA LYS A 26 2.99 -3.97 -20.49
C LYS A 26 4.31 -3.34 -20.07
N ARG A 27 5.09 -4.08 -19.30
CA ARG A 27 6.38 -3.64 -18.78
C ARG A 27 7.45 -4.61 -19.24
N ILE A 28 8.49 -4.05 -19.86
CA ILE A 28 9.65 -4.81 -20.34
C ILE A 28 10.88 -4.18 -19.71
N ALA A 29 11.72 -5.01 -19.12
CA ALA A 29 13.01 -4.61 -18.56
C ALA A 29 14.09 -5.65 -18.87
N GLY A 30 15.35 -5.25 -18.84
CA GLY A 30 16.50 -6.12 -19.04
C GLY A 30 17.43 -5.65 -20.17
N GLN A 31 18.23 -6.53 -20.71
CA GLN A 31 19.18 -6.26 -21.81
C GLN A 31 18.47 -6.16 -23.18
N VAL A 32 17.39 -5.42 -23.27
CA VAL A 32 16.62 -5.21 -24.49
C VAL A 32 17.04 -3.88 -25.09
N GLY A 33 17.48 -3.87 -26.33
CA GLY A 33 17.67 -2.64 -27.11
C GLY A 33 16.31 -1.99 -27.42
N PHE A 34 16.33 -0.72 -27.87
CA PHE A 34 15.13 0.07 -28.21
C PHE A 34 14.28 -0.50 -29.38
N ASP A 35 14.69 -1.58 -30.01
CA ASP A 35 13.90 -2.31 -31.03
C ASP A 35 12.97 -3.31 -30.30
N ASP A 36 11.83 -2.84 -29.91
CA ASP A 36 10.81 -3.48 -29.08
C ASP A 36 10.08 -4.68 -29.69
N LYS A 37 10.76 -5.53 -30.33
CA LYS A 37 10.30 -6.90 -30.48
C LYS A 37 10.75 -7.64 -29.24
N LEU A 38 9.78 -8.19 -28.50
CA LEU A 38 10.03 -9.05 -27.33
C LEU A 38 11.27 -9.90 -27.58
N PRO A 39 12.31 -9.78 -26.74
CA PRO A 39 13.49 -10.60 -26.93
C PRO A 39 13.06 -12.04 -26.85
N GLN A 40 13.32 -12.80 -27.87
CA GLN A 40 13.40 -14.24 -27.70
C GLN A 40 14.49 -14.45 -26.67
N ILE A 41 14.15 -15.04 -25.53
CA ILE A 41 15.09 -15.37 -24.47
C ILE A 41 16.16 -16.24 -25.12
N SER A 42 17.31 -15.66 -25.42
CA SER A 42 18.47 -16.41 -25.84
C SER A 42 19.26 -16.79 -24.60
N GLN A 43 19.98 -17.88 -24.62
CA GLN A 43 20.80 -18.35 -23.48
C GLN A 43 21.77 -17.28 -22.91
N ASN A 44 21.95 -16.15 -23.60
CA ASN A 44 22.90 -15.10 -23.25
C ASN A 44 22.23 -13.74 -22.86
N LYS A 45 20.91 -13.62 -22.86
CA LYS A 45 20.23 -12.36 -22.52
C LYS A 45 19.12 -12.58 -21.50
N TYR A 46 19.30 -11.98 -20.34
CA TYR A 46 18.25 -11.92 -19.31
C TYR A 46 17.24 -10.83 -19.65
N GLY A 47 15.98 -11.14 -19.52
CA GLY A 47 14.89 -10.17 -19.72
C GLY A 47 13.76 -10.39 -18.75
N VAL A 48 13.00 -9.35 -18.51
CA VAL A 48 11.75 -9.36 -17.73
C VAL A 48 10.64 -8.81 -18.59
N ASN A 49 9.53 -9.51 -18.67
CA ASN A 49 8.30 -9.01 -19.26
C ASN A 49 7.13 -9.25 -18.32
N ILE A 50 6.29 -8.24 -18.14
CA ILE A 50 5.05 -8.30 -17.39
C ILE A 50 3.95 -7.74 -18.29
N ASP A 51 2.99 -8.58 -18.67
CA ASP A 51 1.86 -8.24 -19.51
C ASP A 51 0.57 -8.45 -18.71
N ILE A 52 -0.17 -7.38 -18.48
CA ILE A 52 -1.36 -7.35 -17.64
C ILE A 52 -2.56 -6.86 -18.45
N ASN A 53 -3.64 -7.64 -18.37
CA ASN A 53 -4.95 -7.25 -18.87
C ASN A 53 -5.93 -7.27 -17.70
N ARG A 54 -6.63 -6.17 -17.48
CA ARG A 54 -7.64 -6.05 -16.42
C ARG A 54 -8.91 -5.41 -16.95
N PHE A 55 -10.02 -6.09 -16.72
CA PHE A 55 -11.35 -5.57 -16.96
C PHE A 55 -12.09 -5.47 -15.64
N GLN A 56 -12.76 -4.35 -15.40
CA GLN A 56 -13.55 -4.14 -14.19
C GLN A 56 -14.85 -3.43 -14.55
N VAL A 57 -15.93 -3.90 -13.98
CA VAL A 57 -17.23 -3.25 -14.00
C VAL A 57 -17.76 -3.16 -12.57
N TRP A 58 -18.36 -2.02 -12.24
CA TRP A 58 -18.96 -1.85 -10.92
C TRP A 58 -20.26 -1.05 -11.03
N ASN A 59 -21.14 -1.30 -10.07
CA ASN A 59 -22.39 -0.58 -9.89
C ASN A 59 -22.59 -0.27 -8.41
N LYS A 60 -23.07 0.93 -8.12
CA LYS A 60 -23.54 1.30 -6.79
C LYS A 60 -24.93 1.90 -6.93
N THR A 61 -25.92 1.27 -6.31
CA THR A 61 -27.32 1.67 -6.32
C THR A 61 -27.78 1.91 -4.90
N GLY A 62 -28.50 2.99 -4.66
CA GLY A 62 -28.97 3.32 -3.34
C GLY A 62 -30.37 3.93 -3.37
N TYR A 63 -31.06 3.81 -2.25
CA TYR A 63 -32.36 4.40 -2.02
C TYR A 63 -32.42 5.06 -0.64
N ILE A 64 -32.84 6.33 -0.59
CA ILE A 64 -33.10 7.08 0.63
C ILE A 64 -34.62 7.09 0.85
N PHE A 65 -35.07 6.62 2.01
CA PHE A 65 -36.49 6.46 2.31
C PHE A 65 -37.21 7.81 2.43
N LYS A 66 -38.32 7.96 1.72
CA LYS A 66 -39.15 9.17 1.73
C LYS A 66 -39.59 9.52 3.15
N GLY A 67 -39.37 10.76 3.56
CA GLY A 67 -39.70 11.26 4.91
C GLY A 67 -38.76 10.78 6.01
N LYS A 68 -37.73 9.98 5.68
CA LYS A 68 -36.73 9.45 6.62
C LYS A 68 -35.31 9.60 6.04
N PRO A 69 -34.77 10.82 5.90
CA PRO A 69 -33.48 11.07 5.25
C PRO A 69 -32.28 10.40 5.99
N TYR A 70 -32.51 9.94 7.22
CA TYR A 70 -31.57 9.19 8.02
C TYR A 70 -31.59 7.67 7.76
N GLN A 71 -32.52 7.20 6.93
CA GLN A 71 -32.59 5.80 6.51
C GLN A 71 -32.24 5.65 5.04
N SER A 72 -31.33 4.75 4.76
CA SER A 72 -30.94 4.41 3.40
C SER A 72 -30.58 2.94 3.28
N ILE A 73 -30.75 2.42 2.07
CA ILE A 73 -30.24 1.11 1.68
C ILE A 73 -29.40 1.27 0.44
N GLY A 74 -28.25 0.64 0.39
CA GLY A 74 -27.34 0.68 -0.74
C GLY A 74 -26.82 -0.70 -1.10
N LEU A 75 -26.75 -0.97 -2.39
CA LEU A 75 -26.17 -2.20 -2.94
C LEU A 75 -25.00 -1.80 -3.84
N MET A 76 -23.84 -2.38 -3.57
CA MET A 76 -22.65 -2.26 -4.40
C MET A 76 -22.32 -3.62 -5.00
N ASN A 77 -22.06 -3.63 -6.31
CA ASN A 77 -21.58 -4.81 -7.01
C ASN A 77 -20.33 -4.45 -7.80
N GLN A 78 -19.39 -5.36 -7.85
CA GLN A 78 -18.18 -5.23 -8.63
C GLN A 78 -17.80 -6.58 -9.21
N PHE A 79 -17.44 -6.59 -10.48
CA PHE A 79 -16.78 -7.70 -11.13
C PHE A 79 -15.43 -7.25 -11.64
N THR A 80 -14.39 -8.04 -11.39
CA THR A 80 -13.04 -7.80 -11.91
C THR A 80 -12.52 -9.09 -12.54
N TYR A 81 -12.00 -8.99 -13.74
CA TYR A 81 -11.19 -10.00 -14.40
C TYR A 81 -9.78 -9.46 -14.53
N HIS A 82 -8.80 -10.20 -14.04
CA HIS A 82 -7.38 -9.86 -14.12
C HIS A 82 -6.61 -11.04 -14.69
N LYS A 83 -5.77 -10.76 -15.66
CA LYS A 83 -4.87 -11.74 -16.25
C LYS A 83 -3.48 -11.15 -16.39
N GLN A 84 -2.48 -11.90 -15.96
CA GLN A 84 -1.07 -11.55 -16.08
C GLN A 84 -0.27 -12.69 -16.69
N ASN A 85 0.56 -12.37 -17.68
CA ASN A 85 1.60 -13.23 -18.19
C ASN A 85 2.94 -12.56 -17.95
N SER A 86 3.86 -13.23 -17.31
CA SER A 86 5.16 -12.66 -16.98
C SER A 86 6.27 -13.68 -17.16
N PHE A 87 7.46 -13.19 -17.51
CA PHE A 87 8.67 -13.98 -17.37
C PHE A 87 9.80 -13.14 -16.75
N PHE A 88 10.67 -13.81 -16.03
CA PHE A 88 11.87 -13.27 -15.38
C PHE A 88 13.03 -14.23 -15.71
N GLY A 89 13.78 -13.95 -16.78
CA GLY A 89 14.71 -14.92 -17.34
C GLY A 89 13.95 -16.17 -17.79
N PHE A 90 14.27 -17.33 -17.23
CA PHE A 90 13.56 -18.60 -17.50
C PHE A 90 12.38 -18.88 -16.59
N ARG A 91 12.04 -17.98 -15.65
CA ARG A 91 10.93 -18.15 -14.74
C ARG A 91 9.66 -17.56 -15.31
N ASN A 92 8.71 -18.39 -15.60
CA ASN A 92 7.40 -17.98 -16.08
C ASN A 92 6.41 -17.93 -14.92
N TYR A 93 5.58 -16.92 -14.93
CA TYR A 93 4.42 -16.80 -14.05
C TYR A 93 3.20 -16.41 -14.87
N PHE A 94 2.15 -17.17 -14.70
CA PHE A 94 0.81 -16.86 -15.18
C PHE A 94 -0.10 -16.69 -13.99
N GLY A 95 -0.97 -15.67 -14.00
CA GLY A 95 -1.99 -15.44 -12.99
C GLY A 95 -3.29 -15.02 -13.65
N GLU A 96 -4.38 -15.70 -13.33
CA GLU A 96 -5.74 -15.31 -13.69
C GLU A 96 -6.58 -15.23 -12.44
N GLN A 97 -7.32 -14.13 -12.27
CA GLN A 97 -8.23 -13.92 -11.16
C GLN A 97 -9.56 -13.38 -11.66
N LYS A 98 -10.66 -13.98 -11.19
CA LYS A 98 -12.03 -13.50 -11.40
C LYS A 98 -12.64 -13.21 -10.05
N THR A 99 -12.91 -11.93 -9.79
CA THR A 99 -13.50 -11.47 -8.53
C THR A 99 -14.91 -10.97 -8.76
N TYR A 100 -15.88 -11.45 -7.99
CA TYR A 100 -17.18 -10.83 -7.83
C TYR A 100 -17.39 -10.44 -6.38
N TYR A 101 -17.73 -9.18 -6.14
CA TYR A 101 -18.03 -8.64 -4.82
C TYR A 101 -19.39 -7.96 -4.81
N SER A 102 -20.21 -8.31 -3.83
CA SER A 102 -21.49 -7.67 -3.56
C SER A 102 -21.57 -7.23 -2.11
N ASN A 103 -22.12 -6.06 -1.84
CA ASN A 103 -22.27 -5.55 -0.49
C ASN A 103 -23.59 -4.75 -0.36
N LEU A 104 -24.48 -5.27 0.47
CA LEU A 104 -25.74 -4.65 0.84
C LEU A 104 -25.58 -3.95 2.18
N ILE A 105 -25.87 -2.65 2.24
CA ILE A 105 -25.73 -1.81 3.43
C ILE A 105 -27.05 -1.17 3.73
N PHE A 106 -27.54 -1.29 4.96
CA PHE A 106 -28.65 -0.51 5.48
C PHE A 106 -28.13 0.41 6.59
N GLU A 107 -28.47 1.70 6.49
CA GLU A 107 -28.12 2.71 7.48
C GLU A 107 -29.40 3.32 8.10
N SER A 108 -29.38 3.51 9.43
CA SER A 108 -30.47 4.17 10.14
C SER A 108 -29.96 4.73 11.51
N ILE A 109 -30.91 5.18 12.32
CA ILE A 109 -30.64 5.76 13.66
C ILE A 109 -31.46 5.07 14.74
N PHE A 110 -30.96 5.12 15.98
CA PHE A 110 -31.72 4.78 17.19
C PHE A 110 -32.19 6.06 17.89
N GLY A 111 -33.47 6.39 17.75
CA GLY A 111 -34.07 7.56 18.39
C GLY A 111 -33.69 8.89 17.75
N ASN A 112 -32.41 9.25 17.71
CA ASN A 112 -31.93 10.53 17.18
C ASN A 112 -30.62 10.35 16.37
N THR A 113 -30.18 11.41 15.68
CA THR A 113 -29.03 11.41 14.76
C THR A 113 -27.67 11.21 15.46
N ASN A 114 -27.61 11.28 16.78
CA ASN A 114 -26.39 10.97 17.54
C ASN A 114 -26.11 9.46 17.59
N HIS A 115 -27.11 8.64 17.36
CA HIS A 115 -27.06 7.18 17.44
C HIS A 115 -27.31 6.57 16.05
N LYS A 116 -26.28 6.51 15.22
CA LYS A 116 -26.38 5.90 13.88
C LYS A 116 -25.92 4.44 13.93
N TYR A 117 -26.53 3.63 13.10
CA TYR A 117 -26.03 2.28 12.86
C TYR A 117 -26.08 1.92 11.38
N LYS A 118 -25.15 1.05 11.02
CA LYS A 118 -25.09 0.38 9.71
C LYS A 118 -25.07 -1.12 9.94
N THR A 119 -25.84 -1.82 9.14
CA THR A 119 -25.82 -3.28 9.11
C THR A 119 -25.93 -3.75 7.67
N GLY A 120 -25.51 -4.96 7.42
CA GLY A 120 -25.58 -5.46 6.07
C GLY A 120 -24.97 -6.83 5.90
N ALA A 121 -25.01 -7.26 4.65
CA ALA A 121 -24.44 -8.52 4.20
C ALA A 121 -23.52 -8.27 3.00
N SER A 122 -22.49 -9.07 2.89
CA SER A 122 -21.60 -9.05 1.74
C SER A 122 -21.35 -10.45 1.22
N PHE A 123 -20.93 -10.52 -0.02
CA PHE A 123 -20.49 -11.75 -0.65
C PHE A 123 -19.26 -11.47 -1.51
N LEU A 124 -18.21 -12.25 -1.28
CA LEU A 124 -17.01 -12.25 -2.13
C LEU A 124 -16.89 -13.64 -2.78
N TYR A 125 -16.66 -13.63 -4.06
CA TYR A 125 -16.25 -14.79 -4.85
C TYR A 125 -14.95 -14.44 -5.56
N ASP A 126 -13.89 -15.19 -5.31
CA ASP A 126 -12.60 -15.08 -5.96
C ASP A 126 -12.18 -16.42 -6.53
N ASP A 127 -11.94 -16.47 -7.83
CA ASP A 127 -11.44 -17.63 -8.54
C ASP A 127 -10.03 -17.35 -9.05
N TYR A 128 -9.07 -18.13 -8.59
CA TYR A 128 -7.66 -17.97 -8.90
C TYR A 128 -7.15 -19.18 -9.67
N ASN A 129 -6.40 -18.91 -10.73
CA ASN A 129 -5.60 -19.90 -11.45
C ASN A 129 -4.21 -19.32 -11.66
N GLU A 130 -3.20 -19.93 -11.08
CA GLU A 130 -1.83 -19.47 -11.12
C GLU A 130 -0.91 -20.60 -11.54
N ASP A 131 -0.01 -20.32 -12.52
CA ASP A 131 1.07 -21.21 -12.89
C ASP A 131 2.41 -20.55 -12.51
N TYR A 132 3.21 -21.23 -11.73
CA TYR A 132 4.58 -20.84 -11.46
C TYR A 132 5.53 -21.99 -11.81
N LEU A 133 6.40 -21.75 -12.79
CA LEU A 133 7.21 -22.78 -13.42
C LEU A 133 6.31 -23.93 -13.97
N ALA A 134 6.48 -25.16 -13.47
CA ALA A 134 5.71 -26.31 -13.87
C ALA A 134 4.56 -26.67 -12.87
N GLN A 135 4.30 -25.81 -11.88
CA GLN A 135 3.30 -26.04 -10.86
C GLN A 135 2.06 -25.17 -11.11
N ASN A 136 0.88 -25.77 -11.03
CA ASN A 136 -0.41 -25.10 -11.11
C ASN A 136 -1.06 -25.00 -9.74
N PHE A 137 -1.57 -23.83 -9.40
CA PHE A 137 -2.28 -23.54 -8.16
C PHE A 137 -3.65 -22.98 -8.49
N GLN A 138 -4.68 -23.73 -8.13
CA GLN A 138 -6.07 -23.32 -8.34
C GLN A 138 -6.79 -23.25 -7.00
N ARG A 139 -7.61 -22.21 -6.83
CA ARG A 139 -8.49 -22.10 -5.68
C ARG A 139 -9.67 -21.20 -5.98
N THR A 140 -10.79 -21.51 -5.35
CA THR A 140 -11.97 -20.67 -5.35
C THR A 140 -12.31 -20.30 -3.92
N GLU A 141 -12.38 -19.02 -3.64
CA GLU A 141 -12.76 -18.45 -2.35
C GLU A 141 -14.19 -17.92 -2.42
N THR A 142 -15.03 -18.35 -1.48
CA THR A 142 -16.40 -17.85 -1.30
C THR A 142 -16.54 -17.37 0.13
N VAL A 143 -16.93 -16.09 0.29
CA VAL A 143 -16.94 -15.44 1.60
C VAL A 143 -18.23 -14.64 1.78
N PRO A 144 -19.37 -15.30 2.13
CA PRO A 144 -20.49 -14.56 2.66
C PRO A 144 -20.15 -13.96 4.02
N GLY A 145 -20.58 -12.72 4.26
CA GLY A 145 -20.30 -12.00 5.50
C GLY A 145 -21.47 -11.17 5.97
N LEU A 146 -21.57 -11.00 7.29
CA LEU A 146 -22.53 -10.12 7.95
C LEU A 146 -21.77 -9.12 8.81
N PHE A 147 -22.28 -7.89 8.89
CA PHE A 147 -21.67 -6.88 9.72
C PHE A 147 -22.68 -5.96 10.41
N PHE A 148 -22.25 -5.42 11.52
CA PHE A 148 -22.95 -4.36 12.26
C PHE A 148 -21.93 -3.32 12.71
N GLU A 149 -22.27 -2.05 12.55
CA GLU A 149 -21.49 -0.90 13.01
C GLU A 149 -22.43 0.10 13.69
N TYR A 150 -22.04 0.56 14.87
CA TYR A 150 -22.74 1.58 15.63
C TYR A 150 -21.84 2.81 15.79
N THR A 151 -22.39 3.98 15.53
CA THR A 151 -21.73 5.29 15.71
C THR A 151 -22.50 6.10 16.75
N LEU A 152 -21.81 6.49 17.82
CA LEU A 152 -22.28 7.43 18.82
C LEU A 152 -21.52 8.74 18.68
N THR A 153 -22.26 9.84 18.47
CA THR A 153 -21.70 11.19 18.36
C THR A 153 -22.18 12.05 19.52
N GLY A 154 -21.27 12.47 20.38
CA GLY A 154 -21.52 13.47 21.43
C GLY A 154 -20.94 14.83 21.04
N LEU A 155 -21.06 15.82 21.95
CA LEU A 155 -20.54 17.17 21.71
C LEU A 155 -19.02 17.21 21.49
N LYS A 156 -18.28 16.34 22.20
CA LYS A 156 -16.81 16.31 22.16
C LYS A 156 -16.24 14.95 21.79
N TYR A 157 -17.06 13.97 21.49
CA TYR A 157 -16.57 12.63 21.18
C TYR A 157 -17.36 11.97 20.09
N THR A 158 -16.71 11.05 19.41
CA THR A 158 -17.32 10.12 18.49
C THR A 158 -16.77 8.72 18.78
N LEU A 159 -17.68 7.78 19.00
CA LEU A 159 -17.38 6.36 19.15
C LEU A 159 -17.94 5.61 17.94
N VAL A 160 -17.11 4.82 17.29
CA VAL A 160 -17.54 3.86 16.26
C VAL A 160 -17.14 2.47 16.73
N ALA A 161 -18.12 1.61 16.97
CA ALA A 161 -17.92 0.21 17.34
C ALA A 161 -18.59 -0.69 16.31
N GLY A 162 -17.86 -1.65 15.77
CA GLY A 162 -18.36 -2.55 14.75
C GLY A 162 -17.82 -3.96 14.88
N SER A 163 -18.53 -4.89 14.29
CA SER A 163 -18.11 -6.29 14.15
C SER A 163 -18.57 -6.85 12.84
N ARG A 164 -17.79 -7.80 12.35
CA ARG A 164 -18.07 -8.52 11.12
C ARG A 164 -17.78 -10.00 11.32
N VAL A 165 -18.61 -10.84 10.76
CA VAL A 165 -18.42 -12.29 10.67
C VAL A 165 -18.40 -12.68 9.21
N ASP A 166 -17.30 -13.31 8.77
CA ASP A 166 -17.10 -13.81 7.43
C ASP A 166 -17.02 -15.35 7.46
N PHE A 167 -17.82 -16.01 6.64
CA PHE A 167 -17.86 -17.47 6.51
C PHE A 167 -17.03 -17.87 5.29
N HIS A 168 -15.73 -17.93 5.47
CA HIS A 168 -14.80 -18.22 4.38
C HIS A 168 -14.68 -19.74 4.18
N ASN A 169 -14.95 -20.24 2.96
CA ASN A 169 -14.93 -21.70 2.67
C ASN A 169 -13.57 -22.37 2.92
N LEU A 170 -12.46 -21.65 2.74
CA LEU A 170 -11.09 -22.19 2.93
C LEU A 170 -10.48 -21.79 4.29
N ALA A 171 -10.72 -20.56 4.75
CA ALA A 171 -10.13 -20.03 5.99
C ALA A 171 -11.01 -20.22 7.23
N GLY A 172 -12.22 -20.79 7.06
CA GLY A 172 -13.20 -20.96 8.15
C GLY A 172 -13.86 -19.63 8.57
N THR A 173 -14.61 -19.68 9.66
CA THR A 173 -15.33 -18.51 10.17
C THR A 173 -14.37 -17.51 10.82
N GLN A 174 -14.42 -16.28 10.37
CA GLN A 174 -13.58 -15.17 10.85
C GLN A 174 -14.46 -14.11 11.51
N PHE A 175 -14.13 -13.76 12.76
CA PHE A 175 -14.76 -12.68 13.51
C PHE A 175 -13.80 -11.53 13.66
N THR A 176 -14.18 -10.34 13.17
CA THR A 176 -13.33 -9.14 13.09
C THR A 176 -14.01 -7.94 13.75
N PRO A 177 -13.88 -7.80 15.10
CA PRO A 177 -14.36 -6.63 15.84
C PRO A 177 -13.42 -5.46 15.61
N ARG A 178 -13.99 -4.22 15.68
CA ARG A 178 -13.22 -2.97 15.67
C ARG A 178 -13.89 -1.91 16.53
N ILE A 179 -13.07 -1.03 17.08
CA ILE A 179 -13.51 0.15 17.82
C ILE A 179 -12.61 1.34 17.45
N ASN A 180 -13.23 2.48 17.25
CA ASN A 180 -12.55 3.76 17.06
C ASN A 180 -13.21 4.79 17.96
N PHE A 181 -12.39 5.54 18.67
CA PHE A 181 -12.85 6.59 19.59
C PHE A 181 -12.06 7.87 19.29
N LYS A 182 -12.78 8.96 19.05
CA LYS A 182 -12.26 10.32 18.90
C LYS A 182 -12.75 11.16 20.05
N TYR A 183 -11.85 11.95 20.63
CA TYR A 183 -12.19 12.93 21.65
C TYR A 183 -11.58 14.29 21.32
N ASP A 184 -12.43 15.32 21.28
CA ASP A 184 -12.05 16.71 21.07
C ASP A 184 -11.91 17.39 22.45
N PHE A 185 -10.68 17.37 23.02
CA PHE A 185 -10.39 18.08 24.28
C PHE A 185 -10.65 19.57 24.12
N SER A 186 -10.30 20.11 22.97
CA SER A 186 -10.58 21.46 22.50
C SER A 186 -10.66 21.46 20.96
N PRO A 187 -11.10 22.57 20.33
CA PRO A 187 -11.04 22.68 18.87
C PRO A 187 -9.64 22.52 18.27
N LYS A 188 -8.60 22.57 19.11
CA LYS A 188 -7.18 22.50 18.73
C LYS A 188 -6.50 21.20 19.14
N THR A 189 -7.13 20.42 20.04
CA THR A 189 -6.51 19.21 20.61
C THR A 189 -7.45 18.05 20.43
N ILE A 190 -7.05 17.12 19.57
CA ILE A 190 -7.85 15.94 19.19
C ILE A 190 -7.05 14.69 19.49
N VAL A 191 -7.66 13.74 20.19
CA VAL A 191 -7.11 12.40 20.42
C VAL A 191 -7.99 11.37 19.72
N ARG A 192 -7.35 10.38 19.09
CA ARG A 192 -8.03 9.23 18.49
C ARG A 192 -7.42 7.95 19.01
N LEU A 193 -8.27 6.98 19.34
CA LEU A 193 -7.90 5.64 19.72
C LEU A 193 -8.54 4.66 18.75
N SER A 194 -7.83 3.60 18.41
CA SER A 194 -8.36 2.53 17.57
C SER A 194 -7.88 1.17 18.02
N ALA A 195 -8.74 0.17 17.90
CA ALA A 195 -8.38 -1.23 18.06
C ALA A 195 -9.23 -2.07 17.10
N GLY A 196 -8.65 -3.07 16.48
CA GLY A 196 -9.40 -3.95 15.58
C GLY A 196 -8.62 -5.20 15.21
N LYS A 197 -9.37 -6.26 14.89
CA LYS A 197 -8.87 -7.51 14.36
C LYS A 197 -9.14 -7.57 12.87
N GLY A 198 -8.17 -8.06 12.12
CA GLY A 198 -8.30 -8.34 10.68
C GLY A 198 -7.79 -9.72 10.32
N PHE A 199 -8.23 -10.22 9.16
CA PHE A 199 -7.68 -11.43 8.55
C PHE A 199 -7.56 -11.24 7.04
N ARG A 200 -6.71 -12.05 6.43
CA ARG A 200 -6.60 -12.17 4.97
C ARG A 200 -6.01 -13.53 4.58
N THR A 201 -6.22 -13.91 3.33
CA THR A 201 -5.55 -15.02 2.66
C THR A 201 -4.35 -14.48 1.90
N ALA A 202 -3.18 -15.12 2.02
CA ALA A 202 -1.98 -14.69 1.32
C ALA A 202 -2.01 -15.12 -0.15
N ASN A 203 -1.62 -14.23 -1.06
CA ASN A 203 -1.37 -14.51 -2.47
C ASN A 203 0.13 -14.60 -2.71
N VAL A 204 0.73 -15.74 -2.35
CA VAL A 204 2.19 -15.93 -2.25
C VAL A 204 2.92 -15.46 -3.50
N PHE A 205 2.49 -15.87 -4.69
CA PHE A 205 3.19 -15.52 -5.93
C PHE A 205 2.89 -14.08 -6.37
N ALA A 206 1.63 -13.66 -6.37
CA ALA A 206 1.25 -12.31 -6.78
C ALA A 206 1.88 -11.23 -5.89
N GLU A 207 2.03 -11.49 -4.58
CA GLU A 207 2.62 -10.56 -3.60
C GLU A 207 4.15 -10.60 -3.58
N SER A 208 4.77 -11.59 -4.23
CA SER A 208 6.21 -11.87 -4.13
C SER A 208 6.95 -11.83 -5.47
N GLN A 209 6.39 -11.13 -6.46
CA GLN A 209 6.97 -11.09 -7.83
C GLN A 209 8.39 -10.50 -7.87
N GLN A 210 8.77 -9.65 -6.93
CA GLN A 210 10.15 -9.14 -6.79
C GLN A 210 11.18 -10.26 -6.64
N PHE A 211 10.76 -11.41 -6.13
CA PHE A 211 11.65 -12.57 -5.95
C PHE A 211 11.76 -13.44 -7.21
N PHE A 212 10.96 -13.19 -8.24
CA PHE A 212 11.10 -13.92 -9.50
C PHE A 212 12.33 -13.47 -10.28
N ALA A 213 12.81 -12.25 -10.06
CA ALA A 213 14.07 -11.76 -10.60
C ALA A 213 15.30 -12.30 -9.82
N SER A 214 15.23 -13.54 -9.34
CA SER A 214 16.27 -14.21 -8.56
C SER A 214 16.32 -15.68 -8.96
N ASN A 215 17.47 -16.33 -8.84
CA ASN A 215 17.60 -17.77 -9.07
C ASN A 215 17.41 -18.61 -7.81
N ARG A 216 17.01 -18.01 -6.69
CA ARG A 216 16.58 -18.76 -5.50
C ARG A 216 15.34 -19.59 -5.79
N THR A 217 15.31 -20.82 -5.30
CA THR A 217 14.11 -21.67 -5.35
C THR A 217 13.04 -21.13 -4.41
N LEU A 218 11.77 -21.07 -4.87
CA LEU A 218 10.64 -20.77 -3.99
C LEU A 218 10.07 -22.08 -3.44
N GLU A 219 10.00 -22.17 -2.13
CA GLU A 219 9.43 -23.32 -1.41
C GLU A 219 8.29 -22.85 -0.52
N ILE A 220 7.20 -23.63 -0.50
CA ILE A 220 6.09 -23.40 0.41
C ILE A 220 6.04 -24.59 1.37
N ILE A 221 6.17 -24.33 2.68
CA ILE A 221 6.03 -25.35 3.71
C ILE A 221 4.55 -25.50 4.03
N ASP A 222 4.02 -26.69 3.79
CA ASP A 222 2.64 -27.03 4.12
C ASP A 222 2.41 -27.01 5.64
N ASN A 223 1.48 -26.16 6.07
CA ASN A 223 1.03 -26.03 7.45
C ASN A 223 -0.43 -26.51 7.61
N GLN A 224 -0.88 -27.40 6.74
CA GLN A 224 -2.24 -27.96 6.71
C GLN A 224 -3.33 -26.90 6.47
N GLY A 225 -2.98 -25.79 5.84
CA GLY A 225 -3.92 -24.80 5.33
C GLY A 225 -4.47 -25.20 3.96
N LYS A 226 -5.53 -24.51 3.53
CA LYS A 226 -6.20 -24.80 2.25
C LYS A 226 -5.77 -23.86 1.11
N ILE A 227 -4.88 -22.89 1.37
CA ILE A 227 -4.41 -21.91 0.42
C ILE A 227 -2.90 -22.06 0.31
N TYR A 228 -2.40 -22.67 -0.75
CA TYR A 228 -1.00 -23.11 -0.93
C TYR A 228 -0.49 -24.00 0.22
N GLY A 229 -1.36 -24.69 0.95
CA GLY A 229 -0.97 -25.37 2.19
C GLY A 229 -0.86 -24.46 3.42
N LEU A 230 -1.15 -23.15 3.28
CA LEU A 230 -0.99 -22.14 4.34
C LEU A 230 -2.33 -21.79 5.01
N LYS A 231 -2.26 -21.37 6.27
CA LYS A 231 -3.37 -20.82 7.06
C LYS A 231 -3.50 -19.31 6.81
N PRO A 232 -4.70 -18.72 7.01
CA PRO A 232 -4.90 -17.27 6.82
C PRO A 232 -4.06 -16.44 7.79
N GLU A 233 -3.70 -15.26 7.39
CA GLU A 233 -3.06 -14.26 8.27
C GLU A 233 -4.13 -13.62 9.16
N ILE A 234 -3.81 -13.44 10.43
CA ILE A 234 -4.69 -12.85 11.43
C ILE A 234 -3.87 -11.91 12.32
N ALA A 235 -4.36 -10.68 12.46
CA ALA A 235 -3.67 -9.69 13.27
C ALA A 235 -4.64 -8.80 14.06
N TRP A 236 -4.18 -8.32 15.21
CA TRP A 236 -4.75 -7.21 15.94
C TRP A 236 -3.93 -5.94 15.68
N ASN A 237 -4.63 -4.84 15.45
CA ASN A 237 -4.02 -3.52 15.34
C ASN A 237 -4.58 -2.60 16.42
N TYR A 238 -3.68 -1.85 17.07
CA TYR A 238 -3.98 -0.85 18.10
C TYR A 238 -3.34 0.47 17.70
N GLY A 239 -4.06 1.57 17.90
CA GLY A 239 -3.56 2.88 17.53
C GLY A 239 -3.95 3.98 18.51
N ILE A 240 -3.06 4.93 18.67
CA ILE A 240 -3.32 6.22 19.32
C ILE A 240 -2.78 7.33 18.42
N SER A 241 -3.56 8.39 18.24
CA SER A 241 -3.21 9.58 17.48
C SER A 241 -3.52 10.83 18.30
N LEU A 242 -2.58 11.76 18.31
CA LEU A 242 -2.74 13.10 18.90
C LEU A 242 -2.52 14.13 17.80
N GLN A 243 -3.47 15.04 17.66
CA GLN A 243 -3.35 16.25 16.85
C GLN A 243 -3.43 17.47 17.76
N GLN A 244 -2.46 18.37 17.63
CA GLN A 244 -2.39 19.61 18.39
C GLN A 244 -2.14 20.79 17.46
N GLU A 245 -3.08 21.75 17.42
CA GLU A 245 -2.85 23.06 16.80
C GLU A 245 -2.35 24.05 17.85
N PHE A 246 -1.35 24.83 17.50
CA PHE A 246 -0.76 25.87 18.36
C PHE A 246 -0.19 27.01 17.53
N LYS A 247 0.33 28.02 18.21
CA LYS A 247 1.06 29.11 17.55
C LYS A 247 2.55 28.93 17.79
N LEU A 248 3.32 28.91 16.69
CA LEU A 248 4.77 28.91 16.69
C LEU A 248 5.22 30.22 16.04
N PHE A 249 6.02 31.03 16.74
CA PHE A 249 6.42 32.38 16.32
C PHE A 249 5.24 33.24 15.82
N GLY A 250 4.10 33.15 16.55
CA GLY A 250 2.88 33.92 16.24
C GLY A 250 2.02 33.37 15.09
N ARG A 251 2.45 32.32 14.37
CA ARG A 251 1.76 31.71 13.23
C ARG A 251 1.23 30.32 13.57
N LYS A 252 0.21 29.89 12.82
CA LYS A 252 -0.41 28.58 13.02
C LYS A 252 0.59 27.47 12.72
N ALA A 253 0.67 26.51 13.63
CA ALA A 253 1.39 25.27 13.48
C ALA A 253 0.47 24.09 13.87
N THR A 254 0.63 22.95 13.23
CA THR A 254 -0.09 21.72 13.55
C THR A 254 0.91 20.61 13.79
N TRP A 255 0.85 20.02 14.97
CA TRP A 255 1.60 18.84 15.33
C TRP A 255 0.67 17.64 15.35
N VAL A 256 1.10 16.56 14.70
CA VAL A 256 0.40 15.28 14.70
C VAL A 256 1.40 14.20 15.10
N THR A 257 1.00 13.32 15.99
CA THR A 257 1.77 12.13 16.33
C THR A 257 0.86 10.91 16.40
N ASP A 258 1.30 9.83 15.81
CA ASP A 258 0.57 8.57 15.72
C ASP A 258 1.46 7.44 16.20
N PHE A 259 0.91 6.56 17.01
CA PHE A 259 1.54 5.29 17.35
C PHE A 259 0.58 4.16 17.02
N PHE A 260 1.06 3.18 16.27
CA PHE A 260 0.33 1.96 15.94
C PHE A 260 1.16 0.73 16.30
N ARG A 261 0.48 -0.27 16.85
CA ARG A 261 1.04 -1.60 17.04
C ARG A 261 0.15 -2.63 16.34
N THR A 262 0.78 -3.51 15.58
CA THR A 262 0.15 -4.69 15.00
C THR A 262 0.78 -5.93 15.61
N ASP A 263 -0.03 -6.80 16.21
CA ASP A 263 0.40 -8.12 16.72
C ASP A 263 -0.22 -9.20 15.81
N PHE A 264 0.62 -10.01 15.19
CA PHE A 264 0.18 -11.10 14.35
C PHE A 264 -0.08 -12.35 15.19
N GLN A 265 -1.32 -12.86 15.13
CA GLN A 265 -1.68 -14.18 15.67
C GLN A 265 -1.22 -15.29 14.71
N ASN A 266 -1.29 -15.02 13.42
CA ASN A 266 -0.72 -15.83 12.35
C ASN A 266 -0.33 -14.92 11.18
N GLN A 267 0.80 -15.24 10.52
CA GLN A 267 1.33 -14.52 9.37
C GLN A 267 1.97 -15.52 8.42
N VAL A 268 1.91 -15.26 7.14
CA VAL A 268 2.72 -15.96 6.16
C VAL A 268 4.05 -15.21 6.03
N LEU A 269 5.14 -15.84 6.44
CA LEU A 269 6.47 -15.28 6.34
C LEU A 269 7.12 -15.67 5.01
N ALA A 270 7.74 -14.71 4.35
CA ALA A 270 8.70 -14.94 3.27
C ALA A 270 10.10 -14.91 3.91
N ASP A 271 10.67 -16.07 4.16
CA ASP A 271 12.00 -16.22 4.78
C ASP A 271 13.08 -16.18 3.71
N LEU A 272 13.92 -15.16 3.78
CA LEU A 272 15.01 -14.87 2.84
C LEU A 272 16.39 -15.22 3.43
N GLU A 273 16.45 -15.88 4.60
CA GLU A 273 17.69 -16.14 5.30
C GLU A 273 18.55 -17.24 4.67
N ASN A 274 18.03 -17.93 3.67
CA ASN A 274 18.82 -18.87 2.86
C ASN A 274 19.12 -18.22 1.49
N PRO A 275 20.42 -18.01 1.12
CA PRO A 275 20.76 -17.38 -0.16
C PRO A 275 20.35 -18.16 -1.42
N GLN A 276 19.98 -19.44 -1.29
CA GLN A 276 19.58 -20.30 -2.39
C GLN A 276 18.07 -20.56 -2.44
N LYS A 277 17.32 -20.14 -1.37
CA LYS A 277 15.90 -20.43 -1.21
C LYS A 277 15.15 -19.26 -0.66
N ILE A 278 13.90 -19.14 -1.03
CA ILE A 278 12.88 -18.29 -0.42
C ILE A 278 11.81 -19.22 0.09
N VAL A 279 11.60 -19.24 1.40
CA VAL A 279 10.70 -20.21 2.02
C VAL A 279 9.49 -19.50 2.58
N PHE A 280 8.30 -19.91 2.16
CA PHE A 280 7.05 -19.40 2.67
C PHE A 280 6.46 -20.37 3.68
N TYR A 281 6.10 -19.90 4.85
CA TYR A 281 5.46 -20.69 5.90
C TYR A 281 4.66 -19.82 6.85
N ASN A 282 3.74 -20.45 7.59
CA ASN A 282 3.04 -19.75 8.65
C ASN A 282 3.94 -19.51 9.87
N LEU A 283 3.80 -18.35 10.45
CA LEU A 283 4.49 -17.93 11.67
C LEU A 283 4.35 -19.00 12.78
N ASN A 284 5.49 -19.39 13.34
CA ASN A 284 5.58 -20.18 14.56
C ASN A 284 6.35 -19.38 15.61
N GLY A 285 5.63 -18.61 16.43
CA GLY A 285 6.24 -17.70 17.39
C GLY A 285 5.53 -16.33 17.38
N LYS A 286 6.29 -15.26 17.49
CA LYS A 286 5.80 -13.89 17.57
C LYS A 286 6.21 -13.09 16.33
N SER A 287 5.29 -12.28 15.85
CA SER A 287 5.56 -11.24 14.87
C SER A 287 4.76 -9.99 15.24
N PHE A 288 5.41 -8.84 15.14
CA PHE A 288 4.78 -7.56 15.44
C PHE A 288 5.37 -6.42 14.60
N ALA A 289 4.59 -5.35 14.50
CA ALA A 289 5.03 -4.10 13.93
C ALA A 289 4.63 -2.94 14.86
N ASN A 290 5.62 -2.18 15.34
CA ASN A 290 5.42 -0.89 15.98
C ASN A 290 5.72 0.22 14.98
N SER A 291 4.84 1.21 14.89
CA SER A 291 5.00 2.38 14.01
C SER A 291 4.74 3.63 14.81
N LEU A 292 5.75 4.46 15.01
CA LEU A 292 5.62 5.82 15.53
C LEU A 292 5.87 6.79 14.40
N GLN A 293 4.94 7.72 14.19
CA GLN A 293 5.12 8.84 13.26
C GLN A 293 4.84 10.14 13.98
N THR A 294 5.67 11.14 13.78
CA THR A 294 5.43 12.51 14.25
C THR A 294 5.66 13.49 13.11
N GLN A 295 4.80 14.49 13.01
CA GLN A 295 4.82 15.48 11.93
C GLN A 295 4.50 16.86 12.48
N LEU A 296 5.22 17.86 12.01
CA LEU A 296 4.99 19.28 12.26
C LEU A 296 4.79 19.99 10.92
N ASP A 297 3.60 20.56 10.74
CA ASP A 297 3.26 21.46 9.65
C ASP A 297 3.29 22.89 10.17
N PHE A 298 4.04 23.77 9.51
CA PHE A 298 4.26 25.14 9.97
C PHE A 298 4.47 26.10 8.81
N SER A 299 3.78 27.25 8.84
CA SER A 299 3.91 28.31 7.82
C SER A 299 4.61 29.55 8.44
N PRO A 300 5.96 29.61 8.46
CA PRO A 300 6.73 30.69 9.13
C PRO A 300 6.57 32.06 8.47
N ALA A 301 6.25 32.10 7.18
CA ALA A 301 6.03 33.31 6.41
C ALA A 301 4.81 33.15 5.50
N LYS A 302 4.33 34.25 4.92
CA LYS A 302 3.29 34.19 3.89
C LYS A 302 3.79 33.38 2.70
N ASN A 303 2.99 32.43 2.25
CA ASN A 303 3.28 31.57 1.10
C ASN A 303 4.52 30.65 1.26
N LEU A 304 5.00 30.46 2.47
CA LEU A 304 6.05 29.49 2.79
C LEU A 304 5.48 28.45 3.75
N ASP A 305 5.41 27.21 3.30
CA ASP A 305 4.94 26.07 4.07
C ASP A 305 6.09 25.09 4.30
N LEU A 306 6.28 24.70 5.54
CA LEU A 306 7.27 23.72 5.97
C LEU A 306 6.58 22.52 6.56
N ARG A 307 7.06 21.33 6.22
CA ARG A 307 6.70 20.07 6.85
C ARG A 307 7.94 19.32 7.30
N LEU A 308 7.97 18.96 8.55
CA LEU A 308 8.97 18.08 9.13
C LEU A 308 8.27 16.83 9.64
N ALA A 309 8.73 15.66 9.24
CA ALA A 309 8.20 14.40 9.74
C ALA A 309 9.33 13.41 10.05
N TYR A 310 9.10 12.62 11.08
CA TYR A 310 9.95 11.51 11.46
C TYR A 310 9.10 10.27 11.66
N LYS A 311 9.61 9.13 11.20
CA LYS A 311 8.96 7.83 11.33
C LYS A 311 9.92 6.79 11.86
N TYR A 312 9.50 6.08 12.89
CA TYR A 312 10.19 4.95 13.47
C TYR A 312 9.36 3.69 13.27
N TYR A 313 9.99 2.67 12.70
CA TYR A 313 9.43 1.34 12.54
C TYR A 313 10.25 0.32 13.30
N ASP A 314 9.57 -0.51 14.08
CA ASP A 314 10.18 -1.68 14.73
C ASP A 314 9.33 -2.88 14.36
N VAL A 315 9.79 -3.63 13.36
CA VAL A 315 9.07 -4.76 12.77
C VAL A 315 9.94 -5.99 12.86
N GLU A 316 9.50 -6.95 13.66
CA GLU A 316 10.23 -8.18 13.93
C GLU A 316 9.32 -9.40 13.76
N ALA A 317 9.93 -10.51 13.36
CA ALA A 317 9.29 -11.80 13.29
C ALA A 317 10.22 -12.91 13.78
N ASP A 318 9.64 -13.98 14.32
CA ASP A 318 10.35 -15.22 14.62
C ASP A 318 10.48 -16.04 13.32
N PHE A 319 11.61 -15.84 12.63
CA PHE A 319 12.00 -16.68 11.49
C PHE A 319 12.53 -18.04 11.98
N GLN A 320 12.71 -19.01 11.06
CA GLN A 320 13.32 -20.30 11.42
C GLN A 320 14.72 -20.13 12.03
N SER A 321 15.45 -19.10 11.64
CA SER A 321 16.78 -18.73 12.16
C SER A 321 16.76 -17.86 13.43
N GLY A 322 15.61 -17.72 14.08
CA GLY A 322 15.39 -16.90 15.28
C GLY A 322 14.71 -15.56 14.98
N ARG A 323 14.50 -14.78 16.06
CA ARG A 323 13.88 -13.45 15.95
C ARG A 323 14.80 -12.47 15.26
N LYS A 324 14.26 -11.81 14.21
CA LYS A 324 14.99 -10.81 13.43
C LYS A 324 14.05 -9.70 12.95
N GLU A 325 14.65 -8.56 12.64
CA GLU A 325 13.97 -7.49 11.90
C GLU A 325 13.55 -7.98 10.51
N VAL A 326 12.37 -7.54 10.05
CA VAL A 326 11.96 -7.83 8.67
C VAL A 326 12.90 -7.12 7.70
N PRO A 327 13.43 -7.82 6.67
CA PRO A 327 14.40 -7.24 5.74
C PRO A 327 13.84 -6.05 4.96
N PHE A 328 14.74 -5.16 4.50
CA PHE A 328 14.45 -4.01 3.64
C PHE A 328 13.51 -2.97 4.26
N MET A 329 13.37 -2.98 5.58
CA MET A 329 12.61 -1.99 6.32
C MET A 329 13.53 -1.09 7.15
N ALA A 330 13.62 0.19 6.77
CA ALA A 330 14.40 1.15 7.55
C ALA A 330 13.67 1.49 8.86
N LYS A 331 14.32 1.26 10.01
CA LYS A 331 13.77 1.65 11.32
C LYS A 331 13.52 3.16 11.42
N ASN A 332 14.39 3.97 10.85
CA ASN A 332 14.34 5.43 10.98
C ASN A 332 14.17 6.06 9.60
N ARG A 333 13.16 6.92 9.46
CA ARG A 333 12.96 7.74 8.26
C ARG A 333 12.70 9.16 8.67
N GLY A 334 13.35 10.10 7.99
CA GLY A 334 13.16 11.53 8.13
C GLY A 334 12.63 12.14 6.83
N PHE A 335 11.80 13.14 6.96
CA PHE A 335 11.23 13.86 5.83
C PHE A 335 11.19 15.35 6.17
N PHE A 336 11.69 16.16 5.26
CA PHE A 336 11.56 17.61 5.31
C PHE A 336 11.08 18.10 3.94
N ASN A 337 10.03 18.92 3.93
CA ASN A 337 9.56 19.60 2.73
C ASN A 337 9.46 21.10 3.00
N ALA A 338 9.86 21.89 2.02
CA ALA A 338 9.67 23.33 2.00
C ALA A 338 9.03 23.72 0.65
N ALA A 339 7.85 24.34 0.73
CA ALA A 339 7.12 24.85 -0.43
C ALA A 339 6.97 26.37 -0.32
N TYR A 340 7.43 27.09 -1.32
CA TYR A 340 7.33 28.56 -1.38
C TYR A 340 6.63 29.01 -2.65
N SER A 341 5.74 29.98 -2.54
CA SER A 341 5.05 30.58 -3.68
C SER A 341 5.18 32.09 -3.68
N THR A 342 5.47 32.68 -4.85
CA THR A 342 5.46 34.14 -5.02
C THR A 342 4.07 34.70 -5.32
N LYS A 343 3.02 33.88 -5.21
CA LYS A 343 1.63 34.24 -5.52
C LYS A 343 1.19 35.47 -4.74
N LYS A 344 0.68 36.47 -5.47
CA LYS A 344 0.08 37.70 -4.93
C LYS A 344 -1.40 37.73 -5.29
N GLU A 345 -2.21 38.35 -4.43
CA GLU A 345 -3.62 38.53 -4.67
C GLU A 345 -3.85 39.34 -5.97
N GLY A 346 -4.80 38.89 -6.80
CA GLY A 346 -5.12 39.50 -8.09
C GLY A 346 -4.10 39.25 -9.22
N LYS A 347 -3.08 38.41 -9.02
CA LYS A 347 -2.14 37.99 -10.07
C LYS A 347 -2.23 36.52 -10.34
N ASP A 348 -2.38 36.14 -11.61
CA ASP A 348 -2.42 34.75 -12.05
C ASP A 348 -1.05 34.18 -12.37
N ASN A 349 -0.01 35.04 -12.45
CA ASN A 349 1.37 34.64 -12.73
C ASN A 349 2.21 34.64 -11.46
N PHE A 350 2.89 33.53 -11.17
CA PHE A 350 3.75 33.39 -10.00
C PHE A 350 4.70 32.19 -10.13
N TRP A 351 5.78 32.23 -9.34
CA TRP A 351 6.70 31.12 -9.17
C TRP A 351 6.29 30.24 -7.99
N THR A 352 6.52 28.94 -8.12
CA THR A 352 6.51 27.98 -7.01
C THR A 352 7.85 27.26 -6.93
N PHE A 353 8.33 27.09 -5.72
CA PHE A 353 9.54 26.34 -5.40
C PHE A 353 9.14 25.26 -4.41
N ASP A 354 9.45 24.02 -4.71
CA ASP A 354 9.21 22.89 -3.83
C ASP A 354 10.51 22.11 -3.68
N THR A 355 10.84 21.74 -2.46
CA THR A 355 11.99 20.89 -2.17
C THR A 355 11.66 19.88 -1.10
N THR A 356 12.08 18.65 -1.31
CA THR A 356 11.85 17.53 -0.39
C THR A 356 13.15 16.80 -0.13
N LEU A 357 13.59 16.79 1.12
CA LEU A 357 14.69 15.98 1.60
C LEU A 357 14.14 14.76 2.34
N GLN A 358 14.59 13.56 1.98
CA GLN A 358 14.25 12.33 2.65
C GLN A 358 15.52 11.67 3.21
N PHE A 359 15.46 11.27 4.45
CA PHE A 359 16.47 10.43 5.11
C PHE A 359 15.91 9.02 5.28
N VAL A 360 16.67 8.02 4.90
CA VAL A 360 16.38 6.60 5.09
C VAL A 360 17.52 5.98 5.89
N GLY A 361 17.19 5.48 7.07
CA GLY A 361 18.15 4.82 7.95
C GLY A 361 18.56 3.44 7.45
N LYS A 362 19.44 2.80 8.19
CA LYS A 362 19.89 1.43 7.90
C LYS A 362 18.72 0.47 7.81
N GLN A 363 18.85 -0.51 6.92
CA GLN A 363 17.88 -1.58 6.68
C GLN A 363 18.61 -2.92 6.82
N ARG A 364 17.99 -3.88 7.48
CA ARG A 364 18.54 -5.23 7.51
C ARG A 364 18.49 -5.85 6.11
N ILE A 365 19.58 -6.45 5.71
CA ILE A 365 19.71 -7.22 4.47
C ILE A 365 19.61 -8.71 4.82
N PRO A 366 18.95 -9.55 4.03
CA PRO A 366 18.92 -10.99 4.23
C PRO A 366 20.35 -11.59 4.26
N TYR A 367 20.49 -12.72 4.94
CA TYR A 367 21.78 -13.39 5.07
C TYR A 367 22.36 -13.82 3.71
N THR A 368 23.60 -13.41 3.43
CA THR A 368 24.32 -13.77 2.18
C THR A 368 25.72 -14.32 2.45
N GLN A 369 26.11 -14.53 3.72
CA GLN A 369 27.49 -14.88 4.08
C GLN A 369 27.95 -16.30 3.65
N SER A 370 26.98 -17.16 3.22
CA SER A 370 27.30 -18.45 2.61
C SER A 370 27.54 -18.37 1.09
N ASN A 371 27.39 -17.20 0.49
CA ASN A 371 27.77 -16.97 -0.90
C ASN A 371 29.27 -16.83 -1.06
N PRO A 372 29.85 -16.94 -2.27
CA PRO A 372 31.21 -16.52 -2.57
C PRO A 372 31.51 -15.12 -2.03
N GLN A 373 32.73 -14.87 -1.56
CA GLN A 373 33.09 -13.64 -0.84
C GLN A 373 32.75 -12.35 -1.61
N ASN A 374 32.89 -12.34 -2.92
CA ASN A 374 32.56 -11.20 -3.79
C ASN A 374 31.05 -10.98 -3.97
N LEU A 375 30.20 -11.89 -3.49
CA LEU A 375 28.73 -11.84 -3.56
C LEU A 375 28.09 -11.76 -2.17
N GLN A 376 28.89 -11.48 -1.14
CA GLN A 376 28.39 -11.26 0.21
C GLN A 376 28.00 -9.79 0.39
N LEU A 377 26.86 -9.55 1.04
CA LEU A 377 26.39 -8.24 1.44
C LEU A 377 26.54 -8.07 2.96
N PRO A 378 26.71 -6.84 3.46
CA PRO A 378 26.68 -6.58 4.89
C PRO A 378 25.31 -6.89 5.48
N GLU A 379 25.23 -7.14 6.79
CA GLU A 379 23.98 -7.41 7.50
C GLU A 379 23.01 -6.22 7.45
N PHE A 380 23.53 -5.00 7.40
CA PHE A 380 22.75 -3.77 7.28
C PHE A 380 23.25 -2.91 6.13
N SER A 381 22.31 -2.27 5.44
CA SER A 381 22.62 -1.25 4.44
C SER A 381 23.22 0.01 5.09
N ASP A 382 23.84 0.86 4.29
CA ASP A 382 24.11 2.22 4.69
C ASP A 382 22.80 3.01 4.80
N SER A 383 22.81 4.07 5.62
CA SER A 383 21.77 5.10 5.58
C SER A 383 22.05 6.09 4.45
N TYR A 384 20.98 6.66 3.88
CA TYR A 384 21.13 7.60 2.77
C TYR A 384 20.11 8.72 2.81
N MET A 385 20.36 9.74 1.98
CA MET A 385 19.45 10.86 1.76
C MET A 385 19.17 11.03 0.28
N THR A 386 17.94 11.38 -0.05
CA THR A 386 17.55 11.83 -1.39
C THR A 386 16.97 13.23 -1.32
N LEU A 387 17.33 14.08 -2.28
CA LEU A 387 16.82 15.42 -2.45
C LEU A 387 16.04 15.49 -3.76
N ASN A 388 14.79 15.92 -3.69
CA ASN A 388 13.97 16.24 -4.84
C ASN A 388 13.67 17.75 -4.81
N ALA A 389 13.72 18.41 -5.97
CA ALA A 389 13.38 19.84 -6.05
C ALA A 389 12.69 20.15 -7.38
N GLN A 390 11.73 21.08 -7.32
CA GLN A 390 11.02 21.55 -8.50
C GLN A 390 10.83 23.07 -8.43
N VAL A 391 11.04 23.72 -9.57
CA VAL A 391 10.67 25.11 -9.80
C VAL A 391 9.60 25.12 -10.88
N ALA A 392 8.51 25.86 -10.65
CA ALA A 392 7.48 26.02 -11.66
C ALA A 392 7.05 27.49 -11.78
N TYR A 393 6.65 27.87 -12.97
CA TYR A 393 6.08 29.18 -13.27
C TYR A 393 4.68 29.04 -13.83
N GLN A 394 3.71 29.60 -13.13
CA GLN A 394 2.35 29.75 -13.59
C GLN A 394 2.28 31.02 -14.45
N PHE A 395 2.01 30.91 -15.74
CA PHE A 395 1.87 32.03 -16.66
C PHE A 395 0.50 32.71 -16.53
N ASN A 396 -0.53 31.89 -16.43
CA ASN A 396 -1.93 32.29 -16.26
C ASN A 396 -2.75 31.11 -15.69
N LYS A 397 -4.06 31.19 -15.62
CA LYS A 397 -4.93 30.13 -15.08
C LYS A 397 -4.83 28.80 -15.83
N HIS A 398 -4.36 28.83 -17.08
CA HIS A 398 -4.39 27.70 -17.99
C HIS A 398 -3.01 27.07 -18.22
N ILE A 399 -1.93 27.81 -18.11
CA ILE A 399 -0.59 27.38 -18.52
C ILE A 399 0.38 27.44 -17.35
N ARG A 400 1.05 26.33 -17.07
CA ARG A 400 2.14 26.20 -16.08
C ARG A 400 3.28 25.40 -16.69
N ALA A 401 4.49 25.92 -16.63
CA ALA A 401 5.72 25.20 -16.97
C ALA A 401 6.51 24.87 -15.70
N TYR A 402 7.19 23.74 -15.70
CA TYR A 402 8.01 23.33 -14.56
C TYR A 402 9.28 22.61 -15.01
N PHE A 403 10.29 22.73 -14.16
CA PHE A 403 11.56 22.00 -14.23
C PHE A 403 11.86 21.44 -12.85
N GLY A 404 12.29 20.20 -12.79
CA GLY A 404 12.62 19.56 -11.53
C GLY A 404 13.62 18.44 -11.66
N GLY A 405 13.99 17.91 -10.52
CA GLY A 405 14.88 16.77 -10.42
C GLY A 405 14.58 15.93 -9.21
N GLU A 406 14.76 14.63 -9.38
CA GLU A 406 14.65 13.61 -8.35
C GLU A 406 16.02 13.04 -8.03
N ASN A 407 16.19 12.64 -6.77
CA ASN A 407 17.46 12.11 -6.26
C ASN A 407 18.68 12.99 -6.60
N LEU A 408 18.54 14.33 -6.44
CA LEU A 408 19.60 15.30 -6.74
C LEU A 408 20.87 15.09 -5.91
N THR A 409 20.81 14.32 -4.80
CA THR A 409 21.99 13.86 -4.07
C THR A 409 22.81 12.83 -4.85
N GLY A 410 22.25 12.24 -5.91
CA GLY A 410 22.89 11.24 -6.73
C GLY A 410 23.17 9.92 -6.02
N TYR A 411 22.55 9.66 -4.86
CA TYR A 411 22.77 8.41 -4.14
C TYR A 411 22.29 7.21 -4.96
N GLN A 412 23.11 6.18 -5.01
CA GLN A 412 22.79 4.91 -5.66
C GLN A 412 23.22 3.75 -4.76
N GLN A 413 22.40 2.70 -4.77
CA GLN A 413 22.80 1.43 -4.15
C GLN A 413 23.97 0.81 -4.90
N THR A 414 25.01 0.45 -4.18
CA THR A 414 26.12 -0.31 -4.76
C THR A 414 25.68 -1.78 -4.93
N ASN A 415 25.92 -2.36 -6.11
CA ASN A 415 25.58 -3.74 -6.45
C ASN A 415 24.13 -4.12 -6.13
N PRO A 416 23.12 -3.45 -6.75
CA PRO A 416 21.71 -3.71 -6.48
C PRO A 416 21.25 -5.10 -6.93
N ILE A 417 22.01 -5.74 -7.83
CA ILE A 417 21.75 -7.08 -8.35
C ILE A 417 22.99 -7.93 -8.06
N LEU A 418 22.83 -9.01 -7.30
CA LEU A 418 23.92 -9.96 -7.08
C LEU A 418 24.18 -10.78 -8.33
N ASP A 419 25.45 -11.03 -8.61
CA ASP A 419 25.93 -11.82 -9.76
C ASP A 419 25.32 -11.38 -11.10
N ALA A 420 25.18 -10.05 -11.30
CA ALA A 420 24.54 -9.47 -12.49
C ALA A 420 25.20 -9.88 -13.82
N GLN A 421 26.49 -10.27 -13.81
CA GLN A 421 27.22 -10.73 -14.99
C GLN A 421 26.87 -12.18 -15.37
N ASN A 422 26.26 -12.93 -14.45
CA ASN A 422 25.85 -14.31 -14.63
C ASN A 422 24.36 -14.51 -14.28
N PRO A 423 23.43 -13.92 -15.04
CA PRO A 423 22.01 -13.82 -14.67
C PRO A 423 21.27 -15.17 -14.66
N PHE A 424 21.87 -16.22 -15.17
CA PHE A 424 21.36 -17.60 -15.11
C PHE A 424 22.15 -18.49 -14.12
N GLY A 425 23.13 -17.91 -13.43
CA GLY A 425 23.92 -18.58 -12.40
C GLY A 425 23.17 -18.70 -11.06
N ASN A 426 23.67 -19.58 -10.20
CA ASN A 426 23.00 -19.92 -8.93
C ASN A 426 22.91 -18.77 -7.93
N TYR A 427 23.71 -17.72 -8.10
CA TYR A 427 23.79 -16.60 -7.15
C TYR A 427 23.13 -15.32 -7.66
N PHE A 428 22.58 -15.35 -8.87
CA PHE A 428 21.88 -14.19 -9.42
C PHE A 428 20.66 -13.84 -8.57
N ASP A 429 20.61 -12.59 -8.11
CA ASP A 429 19.49 -12.11 -7.32
C ASP A 429 19.25 -10.61 -7.51
N GLY A 430 18.16 -10.29 -8.21
CA GLY A 430 17.62 -8.93 -8.36
C GLY A 430 16.65 -8.52 -7.25
N GLY A 431 16.36 -9.39 -6.27
CA GLY A 431 15.47 -9.11 -5.14
C GLY A 431 16.15 -8.36 -3.98
N MET A 432 17.44 -7.98 -4.12
CA MET A 432 18.23 -7.33 -3.08
C MET A 432 18.24 -5.79 -3.16
N VAL A 433 17.29 -5.21 -3.87
CA VAL A 433 17.20 -3.75 -4.04
C VAL A 433 16.53 -3.13 -2.81
N TYR A 434 17.24 -2.22 -2.13
CA TYR A 434 16.74 -1.50 -0.95
C TYR A 434 16.83 0.03 -1.06
N ALA A 435 17.49 0.55 -2.11
CA ALA A 435 17.72 1.98 -2.30
C ALA A 435 17.64 2.35 -3.80
N PRO A 436 17.70 3.64 -4.16
CA PRO A 436 17.70 4.06 -5.55
C PRO A 436 18.79 3.36 -6.36
N ILE A 437 18.42 2.87 -7.53
CA ILE A 437 19.34 2.24 -8.50
C ILE A 437 19.74 3.22 -9.62
N MET A 438 19.01 4.32 -9.75
CA MET A 438 19.29 5.38 -10.72
C MET A 438 19.83 6.63 -10.01
N PRO A 439 20.78 7.33 -10.63
CA PRO A 439 21.27 8.61 -10.13
C PRO A 439 20.19 9.71 -10.20
N ALA A 440 20.63 10.97 -10.11
CA ALA A 440 19.75 12.10 -10.32
C ALA A 440 19.03 12.02 -11.68
N ASN A 441 17.72 12.24 -11.65
CA ASN A 441 16.87 12.32 -12.82
C ASN A 441 16.30 13.74 -12.95
N LEU A 442 16.44 14.35 -14.11
CA LEU A 442 15.92 15.69 -14.40
C LEU A 442 14.72 15.58 -15.33
N TYR A 443 13.73 16.43 -15.09
CA TYR A 443 12.51 16.47 -15.91
C TYR A 443 12.05 17.89 -16.16
N VAL A 444 11.38 18.10 -17.29
CA VAL A 444 10.67 19.32 -17.67
C VAL A 444 9.26 18.98 -18.10
N GLY A 445 8.31 19.85 -17.79
CA GLY A 445 6.93 19.63 -18.19
C GLY A 445 6.14 20.91 -18.36
N LEU A 446 5.01 20.77 -19.05
CA LEU A 446 4.04 21.82 -19.33
C LEU A 446 2.65 21.29 -19.02
N ASP A 447 1.93 21.99 -18.12
CA ASP A 447 0.53 21.71 -17.83
C ASP A 447 -0.34 22.72 -18.59
N VAL A 448 -1.33 22.23 -19.33
CA VAL A 448 -2.30 23.06 -20.04
C VAL A 448 -3.71 22.63 -19.61
N ASN A 449 -4.45 23.53 -18.99
CA ASN A 449 -5.83 23.34 -18.54
C ASN A 449 -6.75 24.17 -19.43
N PHE A 450 -7.79 23.56 -19.98
CA PHE A 450 -8.76 24.19 -20.88
C PHE A 450 -10.02 24.64 -20.12
#